data_664d43d675595dcd547a828eb9c1fdca
#
_entry.id   664d43d675595dcd547a828eb9c1fdca
#
_cell.length_a   1.000
_cell.length_b   1.000
_cell.length_c   1.000
_cell.angle_alpha   90.00
_cell.angle_beta   90.00
_cell.angle_gamma   90.00
#
_symmetry.space_group_name_H-M   'P 1'
#
loop_
_entity.id
_entity.type
_entity.pdbx_description
1 polymer ?
#
loop_
_entity_poly.entity_id
_entity_poly.type
_entity_poly.pdbx_seq_one_letter_code
_entity_poly.pdbx_strand_id
1 'polypeptide(L)'
;MKCKRLISIIMAALCLLTMSGAFAYKVGEARVAIGANLDSEQIAAVYSDFGIERGVIPEITVTNENERQYLEGLVDDKKIGHKAISCVYITILDDGSGLNVSTKIINWCTEQMYKNALTTAGITDADVKVTAPFEVSGTAALTGIYKAYEDITGNSLSSLAKMVGAEELIVTGQLAEYIGSDEATALINELKGILDITETMSDADVKKEIKKLADQYNVQVTDEQIEQLLKLCRQLEKLDINQLKEKLVSITNTVEKAMTAKDKVAKTVTTITEKVTGFLGSVSKFFAGLFNK
;
A
#
# COMPACT_ATOMS: atom_id res chain seq x y z
N MET A 1 36.74 24.10 41.79
CA MET A 1 37.04 23.96 40.35
C MET A 1 36.97 22.53 39.83
N LYS A 2 37.24 21.48 40.59
CA LYS A 2 37.20 20.08 40.12
C LYS A 2 35.77 19.56 39.84
N CYS A 3 34.76 19.99 40.61
CA CYS A 3 33.37 19.53 40.47
C CYS A 3 32.69 20.03 39.14
N LYS A 4 32.96 21.26 38.72
CA LYS A 4 32.41 21.83 37.46
C LYS A 4 32.97 21.13 36.20
N ARG A 5 34.25 20.67 36.25
CA ARG A 5 34.86 19.89 35.16
C ARG A 5 34.27 18.47 35.04
N LEU A 6 33.93 17.86 36.17
CA LEU A 6 33.32 16.52 36.17
C LEU A 6 31.91 16.55 35.59
N ILE A 7 31.10 17.56 35.94
CA ILE A 7 29.76 17.75 35.42
C ILE A 7 29.79 18.01 33.90
N SER A 8 30.74 18.82 33.39
CA SER A 8 30.89 19.05 31.95
C SER A 8 31.28 17.78 31.19
N ILE A 9 32.11 16.89 31.77
CA ILE A 9 32.50 15.63 31.12
C ILE A 9 31.33 14.64 31.10
N ILE A 10 30.54 14.55 32.17
CA ILE A 10 29.34 13.70 32.22
C ILE A 10 28.25 14.20 31.22
N MET A 11 28.09 15.51 31.11
CA MET A 11 27.10 16.07 30.14
C MET A 11 27.56 15.88 28.68
N ALA A 12 28.86 15.96 28.39
CA ALA A 12 29.42 15.66 27.08
C ALA A 12 29.35 14.15 26.75
N ALA A 13 29.52 13.27 27.71
CA ALA A 13 29.39 11.82 27.55
C ALA A 13 27.90 11.42 27.39
N LEU A 14 26.96 12.12 28.03
CA LEU A 14 25.52 11.88 27.86
C LEU A 14 25.00 12.35 26.47
N CYS A 15 25.59 13.41 25.91
CA CYS A 15 25.28 13.86 24.52
C CYS A 15 25.84 12.91 23.44
N LEU A 16 26.87 12.13 23.73
CA LEU A 16 27.44 11.15 22.80
C LEU A 16 26.66 9.83 22.78
N LEU A 17 25.82 9.56 23.78
CA LEU A 17 24.97 8.35 23.85
C LEU A 17 23.62 8.48 23.16
N THR A 18 23.24 9.67 22.66
CA THR A 18 22.00 9.90 21.94
C THR A 18 22.18 9.96 20.41
N MET A 19 23.34 9.56 19.89
CA MET A 19 23.43 9.20 18.49
C MET A 19 22.80 7.80 18.30
N SER A 20 21.50 7.69 18.51
CA SER A 20 20.71 6.67 17.83
C SER A 20 21.01 6.88 16.36
N GLY A 21 21.80 6.00 15.77
CA GLY A 21 22.05 5.99 14.35
C GLY A 21 20.70 5.78 13.65
N ALA A 22 20.00 6.85 13.34
CA ALA A 22 19.08 6.82 12.26
C ALA A 22 19.96 6.43 11.05
N PHE A 23 19.89 5.18 10.64
CA PHE A 23 20.39 4.78 9.33
C PHE A 23 19.62 5.63 8.34
N ALA A 24 20.19 6.76 7.94
CA ALA A 24 19.62 7.57 6.89
C ALA A 24 19.77 6.76 5.60
N TYR A 25 18.70 6.06 5.21
CA TYR A 25 18.65 5.49 3.87
C TYR A 25 18.81 6.62 2.86
N LYS A 26 19.54 6.35 1.78
CA LYS A 26 19.70 7.34 0.71
C LYS A 26 18.50 7.23 -0.22
N VAL A 27 17.90 8.38 -0.49
CA VAL A 27 16.98 8.49 -1.62
C VAL A 27 17.67 7.95 -2.88
N GLY A 28 16.94 7.15 -3.66
CA GLY A 28 17.48 6.44 -4.80
C GLY A 28 18.06 5.05 -4.47
N GLU A 29 18.13 4.65 -3.20
CA GLU A 29 18.46 3.25 -2.87
C GLU A 29 17.35 2.31 -3.36
N ALA A 30 17.78 1.16 -3.87
CA ALA A 30 16.89 0.21 -4.51
C ALA A 30 17.17 -1.24 -4.10
N ARG A 31 16.17 -2.10 -4.26
CA ARG A 31 16.27 -3.56 -4.08
C ARG A 31 15.48 -4.28 -5.14
N VAL A 32 15.94 -5.48 -5.48
CA VAL A 32 15.19 -6.44 -6.26
C VAL A 32 14.76 -7.57 -5.34
N ALA A 33 13.46 -7.89 -5.32
CA ALA A 33 12.94 -9.05 -4.62
C ALA A 33 12.52 -10.10 -5.66
N ILE A 34 13.14 -11.28 -5.60
CA ILE A 34 12.92 -12.39 -6.54
C ILE A 34 12.17 -13.53 -5.87
N GLY A 35 11.13 -14.03 -6.52
CA GLY A 35 10.45 -15.24 -6.09
C GLY A 35 11.37 -16.46 -6.08
N ALA A 36 11.38 -17.21 -4.99
CA ALA A 36 12.32 -18.32 -4.75
C ALA A 36 12.18 -19.48 -5.73
N ASN A 37 11.08 -19.55 -6.48
CA ASN A 37 10.75 -20.68 -7.33
C ASN A 37 11.03 -20.43 -8.83
N LEU A 38 11.79 -19.40 -9.15
CA LEU A 38 12.22 -19.10 -10.51
C LEU A 38 13.52 -19.84 -10.86
N ASP A 39 13.61 -20.31 -12.09
CA ASP A 39 14.85 -20.77 -12.68
C ASP A 39 15.68 -19.62 -13.28
N SER A 40 16.88 -19.93 -13.78
CA SER A 40 17.81 -18.91 -14.28
C SER A 40 17.29 -18.16 -15.52
N GLU A 41 16.54 -18.81 -16.39
CA GLU A 41 15.97 -18.21 -17.61
C GLU A 41 14.82 -17.25 -17.23
N GLN A 42 13.96 -17.67 -16.31
CA GLN A 42 12.89 -16.85 -15.77
C GLN A 42 13.42 -15.60 -15.03
N ILE A 43 14.48 -15.76 -14.24
CA ILE A 43 15.15 -14.64 -13.59
C ILE A 43 15.71 -13.67 -14.64
N ALA A 44 16.34 -14.15 -15.70
CA ALA A 44 16.87 -13.29 -16.77
C ALA A 44 15.74 -12.49 -17.46
N ALA A 45 14.58 -13.11 -17.70
CA ALA A 45 13.41 -12.43 -18.24
C ALA A 45 12.91 -11.32 -17.31
N VAL A 46 12.83 -11.57 -16.01
CA VAL A 46 12.45 -10.58 -14.98
C VAL A 46 13.40 -9.39 -14.96
N TYR A 47 14.71 -9.62 -14.99
CA TYR A 47 15.70 -8.53 -15.04
C TYR A 47 15.63 -7.71 -16.32
N SER A 48 15.35 -8.38 -17.46
CA SER A 48 15.08 -7.69 -18.73
C SER A 48 13.85 -6.78 -18.63
N ASP A 49 12.79 -7.23 -17.96
CA ASP A 49 11.58 -6.43 -17.74
C ASP A 49 11.82 -5.23 -16.83
N PHE A 50 12.67 -5.36 -15.82
CA PHE A 50 13.09 -4.25 -14.96
C PHE A 50 13.99 -3.25 -15.67
N GLY A 51 14.63 -3.65 -16.77
CA GLY A 51 15.58 -2.83 -17.53
C GLY A 51 16.91 -2.62 -16.80
N ILE A 52 17.34 -3.60 -15.99
CA ILE A 52 18.59 -3.57 -15.23
C ILE A 52 19.37 -4.87 -15.40
N GLU A 53 20.69 -4.82 -15.18
CA GLU A 53 21.53 -6.02 -15.13
C GLU A 53 21.49 -6.68 -13.75
N ARG A 54 21.45 -8.01 -13.71
CA ARG A 54 21.52 -8.75 -12.44
C ARG A 54 22.86 -8.53 -11.75
N GLY A 55 22.81 -8.29 -10.41
CA GLY A 55 24.00 -8.03 -9.60
C GLY A 55 24.37 -6.56 -9.45
N VAL A 56 23.73 -5.64 -10.20
CA VAL A 56 23.93 -4.18 -10.03
C VAL A 56 23.16 -3.67 -8.81
N ILE A 57 21.95 -4.17 -8.58
CA ILE A 57 21.10 -3.85 -7.43
C ILE A 57 21.08 -5.06 -6.49
N PRO A 58 21.22 -4.86 -5.15
CA PRO A 58 21.14 -5.96 -4.20
C PRO A 58 19.80 -6.72 -4.32
N GLU A 59 19.91 -8.06 -4.30
CA GLU A 59 18.78 -8.98 -4.50
C GLU A 59 18.40 -9.63 -3.17
N ILE A 60 17.10 -9.75 -2.90
CA ILE A 60 16.54 -10.53 -1.82
C ILE A 60 15.61 -11.60 -2.37
N THR A 61 15.44 -12.69 -1.63
CA THR A 61 14.57 -13.80 -2.04
C THR A 61 13.27 -13.80 -1.24
N VAL A 62 12.16 -14.04 -1.93
CA VAL A 62 10.83 -14.22 -1.34
C VAL A 62 10.41 -15.67 -1.50
N THR A 63 10.13 -16.35 -0.39
CA THR A 63 9.63 -17.73 -0.38
C THR A 63 8.10 -17.75 -0.24
N ASN A 64 7.49 -18.87 -0.58
CA ASN A 64 6.05 -19.04 -0.36
C ASN A 64 5.67 -19.02 1.13
N GLU A 65 6.57 -19.46 2.04
CA GLU A 65 6.35 -19.31 3.48
C GLU A 65 6.29 -17.83 3.89
N ASN A 66 7.12 -16.97 3.29
CA ASN A 66 7.07 -15.54 3.56
C ASN A 66 5.74 -14.92 3.12
N GLU A 67 5.19 -15.36 1.98
CA GLU A 67 3.89 -14.93 1.48
C GLU A 67 2.76 -15.40 2.40
N ARG A 68 2.78 -16.68 2.81
CA ARG A 68 1.76 -17.27 3.68
C ARG A 68 1.68 -16.60 5.05
N GLN A 69 2.76 -16.04 5.57
CA GLN A 69 2.72 -15.28 6.84
C GLN A 69 1.69 -14.13 6.83
N TYR A 70 1.37 -13.57 5.68
CA TYR A 70 0.42 -12.46 5.54
C TYR A 70 -0.90 -12.86 4.91
N LEU A 71 -0.94 -13.90 4.10
CA LEU A 71 -2.09 -14.21 3.24
C LEU A 71 -2.84 -15.49 3.66
N GLU A 72 -2.23 -16.38 4.45
CA GLU A 72 -2.87 -17.62 4.88
C GLU A 72 -4.12 -17.33 5.70
N GLY A 73 -5.22 -17.95 5.30
CA GLY A 73 -6.54 -17.75 5.92
C GLY A 73 -7.30 -16.49 5.46
N LEU A 74 -6.66 -15.61 4.65
CA LEU A 74 -7.32 -14.43 4.07
C LEU A 74 -7.86 -14.72 2.66
N VAL A 75 -7.22 -15.60 1.93
CA VAL A 75 -7.55 -15.93 0.55
C VAL A 75 -7.43 -17.42 0.30
N ASP A 76 -8.16 -17.93 -0.71
CA ASP A 76 -8.10 -19.34 -1.13
C ASP A 76 -6.63 -19.72 -1.44
N ASP A 77 -6.20 -20.86 -0.92
CA ASP A 77 -4.87 -21.45 -1.15
C ASP A 77 -4.49 -21.54 -2.63
N LYS A 78 -5.47 -21.68 -3.53
CA LYS A 78 -5.24 -21.68 -4.97
C LYS A 78 -4.72 -20.33 -5.50
N LYS A 79 -5.06 -19.21 -4.85
CA LYS A 79 -4.60 -17.87 -5.22
C LYS A 79 -3.21 -17.57 -4.68
N ILE A 80 -2.91 -18.03 -3.46
CA ILE A 80 -1.53 -17.99 -2.93
C ILE A 80 -0.65 -18.94 -3.74
N GLY A 81 -1.15 -20.15 -4.02
CA GLY A 81 -0.39 -21.20 -4.66
C GLY A 81 0.68 -21.80 -3.75
N HIS A 82 1.63 -22.50 -4.36
CA HIS A 82 2.74 -23.17 -3.67
C HIS A 82 4.11 -22.65 -4.09
N LYS A 83 4.15 -21.59 -4.88
CA LYS A 83 5.38 -21.02 -5.46
C LYS A 83 5.33 -19.50 -5.39
N ALA A 84 6.38 -18.89 -4.87
CA ALA A 84 6.62 -17.47 -5.01
C ALA A 84 7.26 -17.21 -6.38
N ILE A 85 6.54 -16.52 -7.28
CA ILE A 85 6.93 -16.30 -8.67
C ILE A 85 7.05 -14.80 -8.99
N SER A 86 6.10 -13.96 -8.52
CA SER A 86 6.16 -12.53 -8.81
C SER A 86 7.36 -11.87 -8.14
N CYS A 87 7.93 -10.90 -8.85
CA CYS A 87 9.16 -10.21 -8.52
C CYS A 87 8.95 -8.70 -8.45
N VAL A 88 9.80 -8.02 -7.73
CA VAL A 88 9.70 -6.59 -7.46
C VAL A 88 11.05 -5.92 -7.67
N TYR A 89 11.02 -4.74 -8.27
CA TYR A 89 12.09 -3.76 -8.21
C TYR A 89 11.53 -2.50 -7.54
N ILE A 90 12.07 -2.13 -6.38
CA ILE A 90 11.66 -0.96 -5.61
C ILE A 90 12.81 0.02 -5.48
N THR A 91 12.51 1.30 -5.63
CA THR A 91 13.42 2.43 -5.38
C THR A 91 12.76 3.39 -4.41
N ILE A 92 13.46 3.80 -3.37
CA ILE A 92 12.96 4.80 -2.41
C ILE A 92 13.11 6.19 -3.00
N LEU A 93 12.06 6.99 -2.86
CA LEU A 93 11.99 8.37 -3.35
C LEU A 93 12.10 9.38 -2.19
N ASP A 94 12.26 10.65 -2.54
CA ASP A 94 12.21 11.76 -1.59
C ASP A 94 10.82 11.85 -0.93
N ASP A 95 10.79 12.29 0.33
CA ASP A 95 9.53 12.52 1.06
C ASP A 95 8.58 13.44 0.27
N GLY A 96 7.34 13.00 0.14
CA GLY A 96 6.30 13.70 -0.62
C GLY A 96 6.35 13.50 -2.14
N SER A 97 7.24 12.62 -2.64
CA SER A 97 7.24 12.21 -4.06
C SER A 97 6.07 11.32 -4.42
N GLY A 98 5.49 10.66 -3.42
CA GLY A 98 4.37 9.75 -3.58
C GLY A 98 4.77 8.35 -4.02
N LEU A 99 3.77 7.49 -4.11
CA LEU A 99 3.93 6.08 -4.44
C LEU A 99 3.55 5.82 -5.89
N ASN A 100 4.53 5.41 -6.69
CA ASN A 100 4.32 4.92 -8.04
C ASN A 100 4.39 3.40 -8.06
N VAL A 101 3.43 2.76 -8.70
CA VAL A 101 3.43 1.31 -8.91
C VAL A 101 3.14 1.05 -10.37
N SER A 102 3.89 0.14 -10.97
CA SER A 102 3.62 -0.39 -12.29
C SER A 102 3.64 -1.92 -12.25
N THR A 103 2.75 -2.54 -13.01
CA THR A 103 2.65 -4.01 -13.09
C THR A 103 2.82 -4.48 -14.54
N LYS A 104 3.48 -5.62 -14.73
CA LYS A 104 3.60 -6.30 -16.02
C LYS A 104 3.45 -7.81 -15.80
N ILE A 105 2.65 -8.46 -16.66
CA ILE A 105 2.39 -9.91 -16.57
C ILE A 105 1.77 -10.32 -15.21
N ILE A 106 1.03 -9.40 -14.58
CA ILE A 106 0.23 -9.64 -13.37
C ILE A 106 -1.24 -9.54 -13.74
N ASN A 107 -2.02 -10.57 -13.45
CA ASN A 107 -3.40 -10.69 -13.94
C ASN A 107 -4.49 -10.55 -12.87
N TRP A 108 -4.13 -10.33 -11.59
CA TRP A 108 -5.11 -10.17 -10.53
C TRP A 108 -4.89 -8.93 -9.66
N CYS A 109 -3.69 -8.73 -9.10
CA CYS A 109 -3.36 -7.53 -8.35
C CYS A 109 -3.13 -6.35 -9.30
N THR A 110 -3.93 -5.29 -9.19
CA THR A 110 -3.74 -4.07 -9.99
C THR A 110 -2.74 -3.11 -9.32
N GLU A 111 -2.22 -2.15 -10.09
CA GLU A 111 -1.34 -1.10 -9.58
C GLU A 111 -1.97 -0.34 -8.41
N GLN A 112 -3.28 -0.04 -8.53
CA GLN A 112 -3.99 0.70 -7.50
C GLN A 112 -4.23 -0.12 -6.24
N MET A 113 -4.47 -1.43 -6.38
CA MET A 113 -4.57 -2.34 -5.23
C MET A 113 -3.25 -2.38 -4.44
N TYR A 114 -2.10 -2.46 -5.13
CA TYR A 114 -0.80 -2.36 -4.47
C TYR A 114 -0.62 -1.01 -3.79
N LYS A 115 -0.90 0.12 -4.47
CA LYS A 115 -0.79 1.46 -3.88
C LYS A 115 -1.56 1.57 -2.58
N ASN A 116 -2.79 1.09 -2.56
CA ASN A 116 -3.64 1.14 -1.38
C ASN A 116 -3.08 0.30 -0.22
N ALA A 117 -2.70 -0.95 -0.49
CA ALA A 117 -2.14 -1.86 0.50
C ALA A 117 -0.79 -1.36 1.06
N LEU A 118 0.07 -0.82 0.20
CA LEU A 118 1.37 -0.25 0.59
C LEU A 118 1.20 0.99 1.46
N THR A 119 0.26 1.87 1.11
CA THR A 119 -0.08 3.05 1.92
C THR A 119 -0.56 2.65 3.31
N THR A 120 -1.41 1.63 3.39
CA THR A 120 -1.92 1.07 4.65
C THR A 120 -0.77 0.47 5.48
N ALA A 121 0.19 -0.18 4.83
CA ALA A 121 1.39 -0.69 5.50
C ALA A 121 2.39 0.41 5.91
N GLY A 122 2.24 1.64 5.39
CA GLY A 122 3.09 2.78 5.75
C GLY A 122 4.13 3.15 4.73
N ILE A 123 4.09 2.59 3.53
CA ILE A 123 4.99 2.91 2.41
C ILE A 123 4.32 3.98 1.55
N THR A 124 4.94 5.15 1.38
CA THR A 124 4.35 6.33 0.73
C THR A 124 5.19 6.93 -0.40
N ASP A 125 6.50 6.79 -0.33
CA ASP A 125 7.44 7.45 -1.24
C ASP A 125 8.38 6.43 -1.86
N ALA A 126 7.89 5.75 -2.91
CA ALA A 126 8.64 4.72 -3.62
C ALA A 126 8.18 4.59 -5.08
N ASP A 127 9.09 4.17 -5.95
CA ASP A 127 8.80 3.66 -7.28
C ASP A 127 8.91 2.13 -7.26
N VAL A 128 7.82 1.44 -7.59
CA VAL A 128 7.68 -0.01 -7.49
C VAL A 128 7.29 -0.58 -8.84
N LYS A 129 8.12 -1.48 -9.35
CA LYS A 129 7.82 -2.27 -10.54
C LYS A 129 7.58 -3.72 -10.13
N VAL A 130 6.45 -4.27 -10.52
CA VAL A 130 6.08 -5.67 -10.26
C VAL A 130 6.00 -6.42 -11.59
N THR A 131 6.66 -7.55 -11.68
CA THR A 131 6.61 -8.41 -12.88
C THR A 131 6.72 -9.90 -12.52
N ALA A 132 6.53 -10.75 -13.50
CA ALA A 132 6.73 -12.19 -13.42
C ALA A 132 7.15 -12.74 -14.79
N PRO A 133 7.77 -13.92 -14.89
CA PRO A 133 8.15 -14.51 -16.17
C PRO A 133 6.97 -15.04 -16.99
N PHE A 134 5.80 -15.21 -16.38
CA PHE A 134 4.52 -15.61 -16.98
C PHE A 134 3.38 -15.07 -16.10
N GLU A 135 2.14 -15.12 -16.59
CA GLU A 135 0.97 -14.58 -15.86
C GLU A 135 0.76 -15.23 -14.50
N VAL A 136 0.68 -14.41 -13.46
CA VAL A 136 0.43 -14.81 -12.08
C VAL A 136 -0.48 -13.78 -11.37
N SER A 137 -1.05 -14.18 -10.22
CA SER A 137 -1.87 -13.28 -9.39
C SER A 137 -1.13 -12.03 -8.91
N GLY A 138 0.15 -12.19 -8.56
CA GLY A 138 0.99 -11.09 -8.03
C GLY A 138 1.04 -11.00 -6.51
N THR A 139 0.38 -11.88 -5.77
CA THR A 139 0.28 -11.80 -4.30
C THR A 139 1.64 -11.86 -3.60
N ALA A 140 2.59 -12.67 -4.08
CA ALA A 140 3.95 -12.77 -3.52
C ALA A 140 4.74 -11.43 -3.63
N ALA A 141 4.42 -10.58 -4.61
CA ALA A 141 5.08 -9.30 -4.77
C ALA A 141 4.86 -8.37 -3.57
N LEU A 142 3.67 -8.37 -2.94
CA LEU A 142 3.42 -7.54 -1.76
C LEU A 142 4.43 -7.86 -0.63
N THR A 143 4.66 -9.13 -0.36
CA THR A 143 5.67 -9.59 0.59
C THR A 143 7.07 -9.16 0.19
N GLY A 144 7.38 -9.23 -1.12
CA GLY A 144 8.64 -8.77 -1.68
C GLY A 144 8.87 -7.28 -1.45
N ILE A 145 7.84 -6.46 -1.65
CA ILE A 145 7.92 -5.01 -1.41
C ILE A 145 8.17 -4.72 0.08
N TYR A 146 7.46 -5.37 1.00
CA TYR A 146 7.67 -5.19 2.44
C TYR A 146 9.11 -5.52 2.85
N LYS A 147 9.62 -6.69 2.46
CA LYS A 147 10.99 -7.11 2.76
C LYS A 147 12.04 -6.16 2.16
N ALA A 148 11.86 -5.77 0.92
CA ALA A 148 12.77 -4.88 0.23
C ALA A 148 12.79 -3.48 0.87
N TYR A 149 11.63 -2.94 1.22
CA TYR A 149 11.51 -1.65 1.90
C TYR A 149 12.20 -1.67 3.28
N GLU A 150 11.95 -2.71 4.08
CA GLU A 150 12.58 -2.88 5.39
C GLU A 150 14.11 -3.04 5.27
N ASP A 151 14.60 -3.76 4.25
CA ASP A 151 16.03 -3.94 4.01
C ASP A 151 16.73 -2.64 3.57
N ILE A 152 16.07 -1.81 2.74
CA ILE A 152 16.62 -0.50 2.34
C ILE A 152 16.63 0.47 3.50
N THR A 153 15.52 0.58 4.22
CA THR A 153 15.33 1.63 5.22
C THR A 153 15.94 1.28 6.57
N GLY A 154 16.20 0.01 6.83
CA GLY A 154 16.59 -0.50 8.16
C GLY A 154 15.47 -0.37 9.20
N ASN A 155 14.28 0.07 8.82
CA ASN A 155 13.12 0.26 9.68
C ASN A 155 12.10 -0.85 9.44
N SER A 156 11.66 -1.51 10.51
CA SER A 156 10.58 -2.49 10.41
C SER A 156 9.22 -1.80 10.28
N LEU A 157 8.45 -2.20 9.29
CA LEU A 157 7.03 -1.84 9.18
C LEU A 157 6.24 -2.50 10.32
N SER A 158 5.19 -1.87 10.79
CA SER A 158 4.29 -2.47 11.77
C SER A 158 3.73 -3.80 11.26
N SER A 159 3.88 -4.87 12.05
CA SER A 159 3.32 -6.18 11.68
C SER A 159 1.81 -6.12 11.47
N LEU A 160 1.09 -5.36 12.30
CA LEU A 160 -0.34 -5.13 12.14
C LEU A 160 -0.62 -4.41 10.81
N ALA A 161 0.11 -3.33 10.48
CA ALA A 161 -0.11 -2.58 9.25
C ALA A 161 0.19 -3.42 7.99
N LYS A 162 1.23 -4.28 8.03
CA LYS A 162 1.51 -5.25 6.94
C LYS A 162 0.37 -6.24 6.76
N MET A 163 -0.16 -6.80 7.86
CA MET A 163 -1.28 -7.75 7.81
C MET A 163 -2.56 -7.08 7.29
N VAL A 164 -2.88 -5.88 7.78
CA VAL A 164 -4.08 -5.14 7.33
C VAL A 164 -3.95 -4.72 5.87
N GLY A 165 -2.76 -4.28 5.42
CA GLY A 165 -2.50 -3.99 4.01
C GLY A 165 -2.64 -5.23 3.12
N ALA A 166 -2.19 -6.40 3.59
CA ALA A 166 -2.39 -7.66 2.87
C ALA A 166 -3.88 -8.05 2.81
N GLU A 167 -4.62 -7.92 3.92
CA GLU A 167 -6.07 -8.16 3.95
C GLU A 167 -6.80 -7.18 2.99
N GLU A 168 -6.42 -5.91 2.96
CA GLU A 168 -6.96 -4.91 2.03
C GLU A 168 -6.74 -5.32 0.58
N LEU A 169 -5.52 -5.73 0.20
CA LEU A 169 -5.21 -6.21 -1.15
C LEU A 169 -6.15 -7.35 -1.56
N ILE A 170 -6.31 -8.33 -0.68
CA ILE A 170 -7.12 -9.52 -0.93
C ILE A 170 -8.60 -9.18 -1.03
N VAL A 171 -9.15 -8.42 -0.07
CA VAL A 171 -10.57 -8.03 -0.07
C VAL A 171 -10.89 -7.20 -1.30
N THR A 172 -10.00 -6.26 -1.67
CA THR A 172 -10.18 -5.45 -2.89
C THR A 172 -10.19 -6.33 -4.14
N GLY A 173 -9.25 -7.29 -4.25
CA GLY A 173 -9.18 -8.19 -5.39
C GLY A 173 -10.39 -9.12 -5.50
N GLN A 174 -10.85 -9.68 -4.38
CA GLN A 174 -12.09 -10.49 -4.35
C GLN A 174 -13.32 -9.67 -4.75
N LEU A 175 -13.44 -8.45 -4.23
CA LEU A 175 -14.53 -7.55 -4.59
C LEU A 175 -14.48 -7.16 -6.07
N ALA A 176 -13.27 -6.90 -6.59
CA ALA A 176 -13.06 -6.53 -7.99
C ALA A 176 -13.54 -7.59 -9.00
N GLU A 177 -13.52 -8.86 -8.62
CA GLU A 177 -14.05 -9.95 -9.47
C GLU A 177 -15.58 -9.83 -9.72
N TYR A 178 -16.27 -9.10 -8.85
CA TYR A 178 -17.73 -8.92 -8.94
C TYR A 178 -18.15 -7.56 -9.46
N ILE A 179 -17.49 -6.49 -9.00
CA ILE A 179 -17.91 -5.10 -9.28
C ILE A 179 -16.94 -4.32 -10.18
N GLY A 180 -15.78 -4.91 -10.52
CA GLY A 180 -14.71 -4.23 -11.25
C GLY A 180 -13.64 -3.65 -10.34
N SER A 181 -12.42 -3.49 -10.88
CA SER A 181 -11.25 -3.09 -10.09
C SER A 181 -11.31 -1.63 -9.66
N ASP A 182 -11.82 -0.75 -10.51
CA ASP A 182 -11.92 0.68 -10.22
C ASP A 182 -12.96 0.95 -9.12
N GLU A 183 -14.13 0.31 -9.22
CA GLU A 183 -15.21 0.43 -8.26
C GLU A 183 -14.82 -0.19 -6.91
N ALA A 184 -14.19 -1.36 -6.90
CA ALA A 184 -13.72 -2.01 -5.68
C ALA A 184 -12.69 -1.14 -4.96
N THR A 185 -11.72 -0.62 -5.70
CA THR A 185 -10.68 0.28 -5.16
C THR A 185 -11.28 1.57 -4.62
N ALA A 186 -12.23 2.17 -5.34
CA ALA A 186 -12.92 3.38 -4.91
C ALA A 186 -13.72 3.14 -3.61
N LEU A 187 -14.48 2.05 -3.54
CA LEU A 187 -15.26 1.69 -2.36
C LEU A 187 -14.38 1.50 -1.11
N ILE A 188 -13.24 0.83 -1.24
CA ILE A 188 -12.28 0.68 -0.15
C ILE A 188 -11.69 2.03 0.29
N ASN A 189 -11.37 2.92 -0.66
CA ASN A 189 -10.83 4.24 -0.34
C ASN A 189 -11.87 5.12 0.39
N GLU A 190 -13.14 5.08 -0.03
CA GLU A 190 -14.23 5.75 0.67
C GLU A 190 -14.37 5.22 2.11
N LEU A 191 -14.35 3.90 2.27
CA LEU A 191 -14.41 3.27 3.59
C LEU A 191 -13.26 3.75 4.49
N LYS A 192 -12.03 3.83 3.96
CA LYS A 192 -10.87 4.38 4.67
C LYS A 192 -11.06 5.86 5.01
N GLY A 193 -11.76 6.61 4.17
CA GLY A 193 -12.06 8.02 4.38
C GLY A 193 -12.96 8.31 5.59
N ILE A 194 -13.79 7.33 6.00
CA ILE A 194 -14.77 7.48 7.08
C ILE A 194 -14.44 6.69 8.36
N LEU A 195 -13.21 6.16 8.51
CA LEU A 195 -12.83 5.32 9.65
C LEU A 195 -13.02 6.00 11.00
N ASP A 196 -12.78 7.30 11.12
CA ASP A 196 -13.02 8.10 12.33
C ASP A 196 -14.51 8.17 12.73
N ILE A 197 -15.41 7.96 11.78
CA ILE A 197 -16.85 7.89 12.02
C ILE A 197 -17.25 6.45 12.36
N THR A 198 -16.79 5.48 11.58
CA THR A 198 -17.15 4.07 11.75
C THR A 198 -16.60 3.46 13.04
N GLU A 199 -15.46 3.95 13.55
CA GLU A 199 -14.87 3.53 14.82
C GLU A 199 -15.86 3.62 16.00
N THR A 200 -16.78 4.61 15.98
CA THR A 200 -17.78 4.83 17.02
C THR A 200 -19.12 4.15 16.75
N MET A 201 -19.30 3.56 15.58
CA MET A 201 -20.55 2.94 15.13
C MET A 201 -20.67 1.48 15.55
N SER A 202 -21.91 1.00 15.69
CA SER A 202 -22.19 -0.43 15.78
C SER A 202 -21.90 -1.12 14.43
N ASP A 203 -21.62 -2.44 14.45
CA ASP A 203 -21.43 -3.23 13.22
C ASP A 203 -22.64 -3.13 12.28
N ALA A 204 -23.85 -3.10 12.83
CA ALA A 204 -25.07 -2.94 12.05
C ALA A 204 -25.13 -1.59 11.32
N ASP A 205 -24.62 -0.53 11.91
CA ASP A 205 -24.59 0.80 11.29
C ASP A 205 -23.44 0.93 10.28
N VAL A 206 -22.27 0.34 10.57
CA VAL A 206 -21.18 0.26 9.58
C VAL A 206 -21.63 -0.49 8.33
N LYS A 207 -22.36 -1.60 8.47
CA LYS A 207 -22.93 -2.32 7.30
C LYS A 207 -23.89 -1.46 6.48
N LYS A 208 -24.66 -0.58 7.13
CA LYS A 208 -25.53 0.37 6.41
C LYS A 208 -24.71 1.41 5.63
N GLU A 209 -23.62 1.93 6.25
CA GLU A 209 -22.74 2.86 5.54
C GLU A 209 -22.01 2.18 4.37
N ILE A 210 -21.55 0.93 4.51
CA ILE A 210 -20.98 0.16 3.41
C ILE A 210 -21.98 0.02 2.24
N LYS A 211 -23.24 -0.33 2.52
CA LYS A 211 -24.28 -0.39 1.50
C LYS A 211 -24.50 0.95 0.82
N LYS A 212 -24.57 2.03 1.59
CA LYS A 212 -24.73 3.39 1.07
C LYS A 212 -23.56 3.82 0.19
N LEU A 213 -22.31 3.48 0.56
CA LEU A 213 -21.15 3.72 -0.28
C LEU A 213 -21.22 2.92 -1.59
N ALA A 214 -21.62 1.64 -1.54
CA ALA A 214 -21.82 0.81 -2.73
C ALA A 214 -22.88 1.41 -3.68
N ASP A 215 -23.98 1.89 -3.12
CA ASP A 215 -25.06 2.54 -3.89
C ASP A 215 -24.57 3.82 -4.61
N GLN A 216 -23.64 4.58 -4.02
CA GLN A 216 -23.04 5.77 -4.64
C GLN A 216 -22.24 5.44 -5.91
N TYR A 217 -21.65 4.25 -5.97
CA TYR A 217 -20.93 3.74 -7.14
C TYR A 217 -21.83 2.91 -8.08
N ASN A 218 -23.14 2.82 -7.81
CA ASN A 218 -24.10 1.99 -8.54
C ASN A 218 -23.67 0.51 -8.61
N VAL A 219 -23.02 0.01 -7.57
CA VAL A 219 -22.60 -1.39 -7.46
C VAL A 219 -23.43 -2.14 -6.44
N GLN A 220 -23.70 -3.41 -6.72
CA GLN A 220 -24.39 -4.29 -5.78
C GLN A 220 -23.37 -5.15 -5.05
N VAL A 221 -23.41 -5.15 -3.73
CA VAL A 221 -22.59 -5.97 -2.86
C VAL A 221 -23.46 -6.99 -2.12
N THR A 222 -23.01 -8.22 -2.05
CA THR A 222 -23.70 -9.30 -1.32
C THR A 222 -23.52 -9.12 0.19
N ASP A 223 -24.34 -9.80 0.99
CA ASP A 223 -24.19 -9.78 2.44
C ASP A 223 -22.82 -10.33 2.89
N GLU A 224 -22.29 -11.34 2.18
CA GLU A 224 -20.95 -11.87 2.42
C GLU A 224 -19.84 -10.82 2.17
N GLN A 225 -19.93 -10.09 1.07
CA GLN A 225 -19.00 -9.00 0.75
C GLN A 225 -19.09 -7.87 1.78
N ILE A 226 -20.29 -7.56 2.28
CA ILE A 226 -20.48 -6.58 3.35
C ILE A 226 -19.80 -7.04 4.65
N GLU A 227 -19.89 -8.33 5.00
CA GLU A 227 -19.17 -8.87 6.15
C GLU A 227 -17.65 -8.78 5.98
N GLN A 228 -17.12 -9.08 4.79
CA GLN A 228 -15.70 -8.93 4.48
C GLN A 228 -15.25 -7.47 4.60
N LEU A 229 -16.03 -6.52 4.06
CA LEU A 229 -15.76 -5.08 4.16
C LEU A 229 -15.85 -4.57 5.60
N LEU A 230 -16.83 -5.05 6.38
CA LEU A 230 -16.93 -4.74 7.81
C LEU A 230 -15.69 -5.24 8.55
N LYS A 231 -15.27 -6.48 8.31
CA LYS A 231 -14.08 -7.04 8.94
C LYS A 231 -12.85 -6.23 8.60
N LEU A 232 -12.63 -5.88 7.33
CA LEU A 232 -11.54 -5.02 6.91
C LEU A 232 -11.61 -3.63 7.58
N CYS A 233 -12.79 -3.00 7.64
CA CYS A 233 -13.02 -1.74 8.34
C CYS A 233 -12.53 -1.82 9.79
N ARG A 234 -12.94 -2.84 10.53
CA ARG A 234 -12.53 -3.08 11.93
C ARG A 234 -11.03 -3.36 12.09
N GLN A 235 -10.35 -3.88 11.08
CA GLN A 235 -8.90 -4.04 11.11
C GLN A 235 -8.19 -2.71 10.82
N LEU A 236 -8.68 -1.92 9.86
CA LEU A 236 -8.17 -0.59 9.55
C LEU A 236 -8.29 0.37 10.74
N GLU A 237 -9.39 0.31 11.49
CA GLU A 237 -9.61 1.12 12.71
C GLU A 237 -8.60 0.85 13.83
N LYS A 238 -7.89 -0.29 13.80
CA LYS A 238 -6.81 -0.59 14.77
C LYS A 238 -5.48 0.11 14.44
N LEU A 239 -5.37 0.68 13.25
CA LEU A 239 -4.22 1.48 12.82
C LEU A 239 -4.36 2.93 13.33
N ASP A 240 -3.30 3.71 13.17
CA ASP A 240 -3.39 5.16 13.38
C ASP A 240 -4.20 5.79 12.23
N ILE A 241 -5.50 6.03 12.49
CA ILE A 241 -6.44 6.55 11.51
C ILE A 241 -5.99 7.91 10.96
N ASN A 242 -5.42 8.78 11.82
CA ASN A 242 -4.97 10.11 11.39
C ASN A 242 -3.81 10.00 10.41
N GLN A 243 -2.80 9.21 10.75
CA GLN A 243 -1.68 8.96 9.84
C GLN A 243 -2.12 8.30 8.53
N LEU A 244 -3.06 7.34 8.60
CA LEU A 244 -3.61 6.69 7.40
C LEU A 244 -4.31 7.71 6.49
N LYS A 245 -5.13 8.60 7.04
CA LYS A 245 -5.82 9.66 6.30
C LYS A 245 -4.85 10.67 5.68
N GLU A 246 -3.83 11.12 6.42
CA GLU A 246 -2.79 12.02 5.90
C GLU A 246 -2.06 11.40 4.69
N LYS A 247 -1.73 10.11 4.78
CA LYS A 247 -1.08 9.38 3.68
C LYS A 247 -1.99 9.24 2.46
N LEU A 248 -3.28 8.97 2.65
CA LEU A 248 -4.25 8.94 1.55
C LEU A 248 -4.35 10.28 0.83
N VAL A 249 -4.43 11.38 1.57
CA VAL A 249 -4.47 12.74 1.00
C VAL A 249 -3.19 13.05 0.23
N SER A 250 -2.02 12.66 0.73
CA SER A 250 -0.74 12.90 0.04
C SER A 250 -0.67 12.19 -1.31
N ILE A 251 -1.16 10.95 -1.39
CA ILE A 251 -1.21 10.17 -2.64
C ILE A 251 -2.17 10.82 -3.64
N THR A 252 -3.35 11.24 -3.19
CA THR A 252 -4.34 11.90 -4.04
C THR A 252 -3.77 13.21 -4.61
N ASN A 253 -3.13 14.03 -3.79
CA ASN A 253 -2.49 15.29 -4.21
C ASN A 253 -1.31 15.06 -5.18
N THR A 254 -0.56 13.96 -5.00
CA THR A 254 0.55 13.62 -5.91
C THR A 254 0.03 13.18 -7.27
N VAL A 255 -1.04 12.40 -7.31
CA VAL A 255 -1.73 12.02 -8.55
C VAL A 255 -2.24 13.28 -9.27
N GLU A 256 -2.88 14.19 -8.58
CA GLU A 256 -3.40 15.45 -9.14
C GLU A 256 -2.29 16.34 -9.70
N LYS A 257 -1.16 16.47 -8.98
CA LYS A 257 0.03 17.21 -9.48
C LYS A 257 0.65 16.53 -10.71
N ALA A 258 0.76 15.21 -10.74
CA ALA A 258 1.28 14.46 -11.88
C ALA A 258 0.34 14.56 -13.09
N MET A 259 -0.97 14.61 -12.88
CA MET A 259 -1.97 14.82 -13.92
C MET A 259 -1.90 16.22 -14.51
N THR A 260 -1.81 17.26 -13.69
CA THR A 260 -1.64 18.64 -14.19
C THR A 260 -0.35 18.84 -14.98
N ALA A 261 0.70 18.11 -14.67
CA ALA A 261 1.95 18.11 -15.45
C ALA A 261 1.82 17.35 -16.79
N LYS A 262 0.96 16.30 -16.85
CA LYS A 262 0.71 15.51 -18.07
C LYS A 262 -0.40 16.08 -18.96
N ASP A 263 -1.28 16.91 -18.46
CA ASP A 263 -2.45 17.47 -19.18
C ASP A 263 -2.09 18.41 -20.35
N LYS A 264 -0.81 18.62 -20.61
CA LYS A 264 -0.41 19.17 -21.91
C LYS A 264 -0.46 18.15 -23.06
N VAL A 265 -0.79 16.88 -22.83
CA VAL A 265 -0.68 15.82 -23.85
C VAL A 265 -1.81 14.77 -23.91
N ALA A 266 -2.95 14.79 -23.27
CA ALA A 266 -4.04 13.91 -23.70
C ALA A 266 -5.39 14.06 -22.97
N LYS A 267 -6.45 14.13 -23.75
CA LYS A 267 -7.88 14.22 -23.39
C LYS A 267 -8.52 12.96 -22.78
N THR A 268 -7.77 11.96 -22.32
CA THR A 268 -8.31 10.67 -21.83
C THR A 268 -8.42 10.61 -20.30
N VAL A 269 -7.91 11.59 -19.58
CA VAL A 269 -7.79 11.61 -18.11
C VAL A 269 -9.00 12.26 -17.41
N THR A 270 -9.90 12.88 -18.14
CA THR A 270 -11.04 13.64 -17.60
C THR A 270 -11.96 12.79 -16.72
N THR A 271 -12.14 11.51 -17.04
CA THR A 271 -13.07 10.62 -16.33
C THR A 271 -12.57 10.22 -14.92
N ILE A 272 -11.25 10.06 -14.74
CA ILE A 272 -10.66 9.70 -13.43
C ILE A 272 -10.61 10.93 -12.53
N THR A 273 -10.29 12.10 -13.09
CA THR A 273 -10.22 13.37 -12.33
C THR A 273 -11.61 13.79 -11.83
N GLU A 274 -12.66 13.60 -12.61
CA GLU A 274 -14.04 13.87 -12.19
C GLU A 274 -14.49 12.92 -11.07
N LYS A 275 -14.07 11.66 -11.10
CA LYS A 275 -14.37 10.67 -10.05
C LYS A 275 -13.61 10.98 -8.75
N VAL A 276 -12.33 11.40 -8.83
CA VAL A 276 -11.49 11.73 -7.67
C VAL A 276 -11.88 13.08 -7.05
N THR A 277 -12.20 14.11 -7.86
CA THR A 277 -12.75 15.38 -7.36
C THR A 277 -14.17 15.23 -6.83
N GLY A 278 -14.95 14.27 -7.37
CA GLY A 278 -16.22 13.80 -6.80
C GLY A 278 -16.03 13.23 -5.39
N PHE A 279 -14.96 12.47 -5.16
CA PHE A 279 -14.58 11.94 -3.84
C PHE A 279 -14.35 13.05 -2.81
N LEU A 280 -13.46 13.99 -3.06
CA LEU A 280 -13.19 15.11 -2.15
C LEU A 280 -14.43 16.01 -1.96
N GLY A 281 -15.25 16.17 -2.99
CA GLY A 281 -16.50 16.91 -2.94
C GLY A 281 -17.60 16.19 -2.14
N SER A 282 -17.63 14.86 -2.17
CA SER A 282 -18.59 14.04 -1.39
C SER A 282 -18.23 14.02 0.08
N VAL A 283 -16.94 13.87 0.42
CA VAL A 283 -16.43 13.97 1.79
C VAL A 283 -16.72 15.35 2.35
N SER A 284 -16.42 16.43 1.62
CA SER A 284 -16.71 17.82 2.05
C SER A 284 -18.22 18.09 2.25
N LYS A 285 -19.09 17.59 1.36
CA LYS A 285 -20.56 17.74 1.49
C LYS A 285 -21.12 16.90 2.63
N PHE A 286 -20.57 15.73 2.89
CA PHE A 286 -20.95 14.88 4.01
C PHE A 286 -20.65 15.58 5.35
N PHE A 287 -19.45 16.16 5.49
CA PHE A 287 -19.10 16.94 6.68
C PHE A 287 -19.96 18.20 6.85
N ALA A 288 -20.23 18.93 5.76
CA ALA A 288 -21.11 20.11 5.82
C ALA A 288 -22.55 19.76 6.25
N GLY A 289 -23.04 18.57 5.88
CA GLY A 289 -24.38 18.08 6.28
C GLY A 289 -24.49 17.62 7.74
N LEU A 290 -23.38 17.23 8.37
CA LEU A 290 -23.33 16.80 9.79
C LEU A 290 -23.28 17.97 10.78
N PHE A 291 -22.75 19.12 10.36
CA PHE A 291 -22.63 20.31 11.21
C PHE A 291 -23.80 21.31 11.08
N ASN A 292 -24.79 21.02 10.23
CA ASN A 292 -25.98 21.86 10.01
C ASN A 292 -27.29 21.21 10.53
N LYS A 293 -27.22 20.41 11.58
CA LYS A 293 -28.40 19.96 12.34
C LYS A 293 -28.27 20.28 13.80
#